data_cd4c3f93a69da8d5dc8ac51897c3be04
#
_entry.id   cd4c3f93a69da8d5dc8ac51897c3be04
#
_cell.length_a   1.000
_cell.length_b   1.000
_cell.length_c   1.000
_cell.angle_alpha   90.00
_cell.angle_beta   90.00
_cell.angle_gamma   90.00
#
_symmetry.space_group_name_H-M   'P 1'
#
loop_
_entity.id
_entity.type
_entity.pdbx_description
1 polymer ?
#
loop_
_entity_poly.entity_id
_entity_poly.type
_entity_poly.pdbx_seq_one_letter_code
_entity_poly.pdbx_strand_id
1 'polypeptide(L)'
;MIETQKLLACVVLVTCGNVEEAETIAKTIVTERLAACVNVVGRSEGMQSIFIWDNLLQKESEILLLIKTMPEHLPQLENRIQELHSYSVPEFIVLPVILGGQSYMQWIKDSVSQG
;
A
#
# COMPACT_ATOMS: atom_id res chain seq x y z
N MET A 1 -26.32 6.98 -5.98
CA MET A 1 -25.56 5.74 -6.13
C MET A 1 -24.45 5.94 -7.16
N ILE A 2 -23.25 5.52 -6.83
CA ILE A 2 -22.15 5.59 -7.78
C ILE A 2 -22.31 4.44 -8.76
N GLU A 3 -22.36 4.76 -10.04
CA GLU A 3 -22.44 3.74 -11.06
C GLU A 3 -21.14 2.93 -11.10
N THR A 4 -21.25 1.70 -11.58
CA THR A 4 -20.08 0.86 -11.77
C THR A 4 -19.19 1.51 -12.82
N GLN A 5 -18.11 2.12 -12.38
CA GLN A 5 -17.15 2.74 -13.27
C GLN A 5 -15.86 1.94 -13.27
N LYS A 6 -15.16 2.00 -14.38
CA LYS A 6 -13.83 1.43 -14.46
C LYS A 6 -12.93 2.21 -13.47
N LEU A 7 -12.27 1.49 -12.58
CA LEU A 7 -11.36 2.12 -11.63
C LEU A 7 -10.15 2.70 -12.35
N LEU A 8 -9.79 3.94 -12.01
CA LEU A 8 -8.63 4.60 -12.59
C LEU A 8 -7.33 4.06 -12.01
N ALA A 9 -7.33 3.74 -10.73
CA ALA A 9 -6.17 3.24 -10.00
C ALA A 9 -6.64 2.80 -8.62
N CYS A 10 -5.72 2.28 -7.81
CA CYS A 10 -5.97 1.93 -6.43
C CYS A 10 -4.88 2.52 -5.53
N VAL A 11 -5.27 2.85 -4.29
CA VAL A 11 -4.33 3.18 -3.23
C VAL A 11 -4.46 2.08 -2.18
N VAL A 12 -3.35 1.42 -1.88
CA VAL A 12 -3.35 0.33 -0.91
C VAL A 12 -2.65 0.82 0.37
N LEU A 13 -3.30 0.60 1.50
CA LEU A 13 -2.77 0.95 2.81
C LEU A 13 -2.14 -0.27 3.44
N VAL A 14 -0.88 -0.13 3.85
CA VAL A 14 -0.13 -1.17 4.57
C VAL A 14 0.63 -0.48 5.70
N THR A 15 0.64 -1.07 6.89
CA THR A 15 1.44 -0.55 8.01
C THR A 15 2.58 -1.49 8.30
N CYS A 16 3.72 -0.93 8.71
CA CYS A 16 4.91 -1.67 9.06
C CYS A 16 5.42 -1.25 10.43
N GLY A 17 6.08 -2.16 11.14
CA GLY A 17 6.55 -1.90 12.50
C GLY A 17 7.82 -1.10 12.59
N ASN A 18 8.59 -0.99 11.49
CA ASN A 18 9.83 -0.21 11.49
C ASN A 18 10.14 0.31 10.10
N VAL A 19 11.03 1.30 10.06
CA VAL A 19 11.40 1.99 8.82
C VAL A 19 12.09 1.07 7.82
N GLU A 20 12.97 0.20 8.30
CA GLU A 20 13.75 -0.67 7.42
C GLU A 20 12.86 -1.63 6.66
N GLU A 21 11.91 -2.25 7.34
CA GLU A 21 10.95 -3.14 6.70
C GLU A 21 10.07 -2.37 5.71
N ALA A 22 9.58 -1.20 6.10
CA ALA A 22 8.76 -0.35 5.24
C ALA A 22 9.50 0.00 3.94
N GLU A 23 10.76 0.41 4.05
CA GLU A 23 11.55 0.77 2.87
C GLU A 23 11.86 -0.44 2.00
N THR A 24 12.15 -1.59 2.61
CA THR A 24 12.40 -2.83 1.86
C THR A 24 11.19 -3.23 1.05
N ILE A 25 10.01 -3.21 1.69
CA ILE A 25 8.75 -3.53 1.00
C ILE A 25 8.52 -2.54 -0.14
N ALA A 26 8.62 -1.23 0.15
CA ALA A 26 8.38 -0.18 -0.85
C ALA A 26 9.29 -0.34 -2.06
N LYS A 27 10.60 -0.51 -1.83
CA LYS A 27 11.56 -0.65 -2.92
C LYS A 27 11.32 -1.92 -3.74
N THR A 28 11.01 -3.01 -3.08
CA THR A 28 10.79 -4.30 -3.74
C THR A 28 9.57 -4.25 -4.65
N ILE A 29 8.43 -3.78 -4.16
CA ILE A 29 7.21 -3.80 -4.96
C ILE A 29 7.25 -2.80 -6.12
N VAL A 30 7.97 -1.69 -5.97
CA VAL A 30 8.15 -0.75 -7.08
C VAL A 30 9.12 -1.33 -8.12
N THR A 31 10.22 -1.91 -7.67
CA THR A 31 11.20 -2.53 -8.56
C THR A 31 10.57 -3.67 -9.38
N GLU A 32 9.69 -4.44 -8.74
CA GLU A 32 9.00 -5.55 -9.41
C GLU A 32 7.77 -5.11 -10.21
N ARG A 33 7.51 -3.81 -10.29
CA ARG A 33 6.40 -3.25 -11.06
C ARG A 33 5.01 -3.67 -10.54
N LEU A 34 4.93 -4.03 -9.27
CA LEU A 34 3.66 -4.30 -8.62
C LEU A 34 3.01 -3.02 -8.12
N ALA A 35 3.78 -1.95 -8.00
CA ALA A 35 3.31 -0.64 -7.63
C ALA A 35 4.04 0.42 -8.44
N ALA A 36 3.36 1.51 -8.75
CA ALA A 36 3.95 2.64 -9.45
C ALA A 36 4.75 3.53 -8.50
N CYS A 37 4.25 3.67 -7.29
CA CYS A 37 4.80 4.61 -6.33
C CYS A 37 4.36 4.19 -4.92
N VAL A 38 5.22 4.42 -3.94
CA VAL A 38 4.89 4.21 -2.54
C VAL A 38 5.30 5.45 -1.75
N ASN A 39 4.35 6.05 -1.03
CA ASN A 39 4.68 7.09 -0.07
C ASN A 39 4.87 6.44 1.29
N VAL A 40 5.97 6.75 1.94
CA VAL A 40 6.32 6.24 3.27
C VAL A 40 6.02 7.34 4.28
N VAL A 41 4.99 7.13 5.10
CA VAL A 41 4.49 8.14 6.02
C VAL A 41 4.84 7.77 7.45
N GLY A 42 5.37 8.73 8.21
CA GLY A 42 5.73 8.53 9.62
C GLY A 42 7.15 8.05 9.82
N ARG A 43 8.01 8.28 8.84
CA ARG A 43 9.38 7.74 8.83
C ARG A 43 10.24 8.23 10.01
N SER A 44 10.13 9.48 10.39
CA SER A 44 11.01 10.03 11.44
C SER A 44 10.42 9.90 12.84
N GLU A 45 9.11 10.11 12.99
CA GLU A 45 8.46 10.10 14.31
C GLU A 45 7.52 8.92 14.49
N GLY A 46 7.21 8.25 13.40
CA GLY A 46 6.23 7.17 13.42
C GLY A 46 4.80 7.70 13.41
N MET A 47 3.89 6.77 13.21
CA MET A 47 2.46 6.99 13.29
C MET A 47 1.97 6.16 14.46
N GLN A 48 1.07 6.70 15.28
CA GLN A 48 0.53 5.95 16.40
C GLN A 48 -0.69 5.16 15.93
N SER A 49 -0.62 3.84 16.08
CA SER A 49 -1.77 2.96 15.84
C SER A 49 -2.30 2.49 17.18
N ILE A 50 -3.59 2.62 17.38
CA ILE A 50 -4.26 2.25 18.63
C ILE A 50 -5.32 1.21 18.31
N PHE A 51 -5.22 0.03 18.93
CA PHE A 51 -6.10 -1.09 18.61
C PHE A 51 -6.14 -2.08 19.78
N ILE A 52 -7.07 -3.02 19.72
CA ILE A 52 -7.16 -4.09 20.71
C ILE A 52 -6.67 -5.38 20.08
N TRP A 53 -5.74 -6.03 20.74
CA TRP A 53 -5.21 -7.33 20.33
C TRP A 53 -5.08 -8.19 21.59
N ASP A 54 -5.60 -9.41 21.55
CA ASP A 54 -5.66 -10.31 22.71
C ASP A 54 -6.33 -9.66 23.93
N ASN A 55 -7.43 -8.92 23.68
CA ASN A 55 -8.23 -8.20 24.68
C ASN A 55 -7.45 -7.10 25.41
N LEU A 56 -6.30 -6.70 24.91
CA LEU A 56 -5.50 -5.62 25.50
C LEU A 56 -5.42 -4.44 24.54
N LEU A 57 -5.53 -3.23 25.09
CA LEU A 57 -5.34 -2.01 24.32
C LEU A 57 -3.86 -1.88 23.98
N GLN A 58 -3.58 -1.79 22.68
CA GLN A 58 -2.22 -1.61 22.16
C GLN A 58 -2.05 -0.20 21.62
N LYS A 59 -0.86 0.32 21.77
CA LYS A 59 -0.46 1.59 21.20
C LYS A 59 0.91 1.38 20.58
N GLU A 60 0.94 1.29 19.26
CA GLU A 60 2.15 0.94 18.53
C GLU A 60 2.58 2.08 17.63
N SER A 61 3.89 2.29 17.54
CA SER A 61 4.46 3.21 16.58
C SER A 61 4.66 2.45 15.27
N GLU A 62 4.04 2.93 14.20
CA GLU A 62 4.09 2.26 12.91
C GLU A 62 4.38 3.24 11.78
N ILE A 63 4.77 2.68 10.63
CA ILE A 63 4.99 3.41 9.39
C ILE A 63 3.86 3.04 8.44
N LEU A 64 3.24 4.04 7.80
CA LEU A 64 2.17 3.81 6.83
C LEU A 64 2.73 3.88 5.41
N LEU A 65 2.42 2.87 4.62
CA LEU A 65 2.71 2.87 3.19
C LEU A 65 1.42 3.19 2.43
N LEU A 66 1.50 4.20 1.57
CA LEU A 66 0.45 4.52 0.60
C LEU A 66 0.94 4.03 -0.75
N ILE A 67 0.39 2.91 -1.21
CA ILE A 67 0.86 2.22 -2.41
C ILE A 67 -0.08 2.52 -3.57
N LYS A 68 0.44 3.11 -4.65
CA LYS A 68 -0.38 3.43 -5.82
C LYS A 68 -0.14 2.39 -6.90
N THR A 69 -1.21 1.75 -7.36
CA THR A 69 -1.12 0.69 -8.36
C THR A 69 -2.44 0.59 -9.14
N MET A 70 -2.52 -0.41 -10.01
CA MET A 70 -3.71 -0.70 -10.80
C MET A 70 -4.39 -1.97 -10.28
N PRO A 71 -5.70 -2.08 -10.43
CA PRO A 71 -6.45 -3.23 -9.89
C PRO A 71 -5.93 -4.59 -10.32
N GLU A 72 -5.46 -4.73 -11.55
CA GLU A 72 -4.98 -6.01 -12.06
C GLU A 72 -3.75 -6.56 -11.35
N HIS A 73 -3.02 -5.71 -10.62
CA HIS A 73 -1.82 -6.14 -9.88
C HIS A 73 -2.11 -6.51 -8.43
N LEU A 74 -3.34 -6.29 -7.95
CA LEU A 74 -3.65 -6.48 -6.53
C LEU A 74 -3.40 -7.89 -6.00
N PRO A 75 -3.78 -8.96 -6.71
CA PRO A 75 -3.50 -10.31 -6.18
C PRO A 75 -2.00 -10.58 -6.01
N GLN A 76 -1.18 -10.22 -6.98
CA GLN A 76 0.26 -10.39 -6.89
C GLN A 76 0.87 -9.50 -5.81
N LEU A 77 0.37 -8.27 -5.69
CA LEU A 77 0.84 -7.33 -4.67
C LEU A 77 0.55 -7.87 -3.28
N GLU A 78 -0.66 -8.37 -3.05
CA GLU A 78 -1.02 -8.93 -1.75
C GLU A 78 -0.12 -10.10 -1.38
N ASN A 79 0.08 -11.02 -2.31
CA ASN A 79 0.96 -12.16 -2.07
C ASN A 79 2.38 -11.73 -1.74
N ARG A 80 2.88 -10.74 -2.48
CA ARG A 80 4.25 -10.26 -2.27
C ARG A 80 4.42 -9.59 -0.91
N ILE A 81 3.42 -8.81 -0.49
CA ILE A 81 3.45 -8.18 0.82
C ILE A 81 3.42 -9.24 1.92
N GLN A 82 2.60 -10.27 1.78
CA GLN A 82 2.58 -11.39 2.73
C GLN A 82 3.96 -12.03 2.87
N GLU A 83 4.67 -12.21 1.76
CA GLU A 83 6.01 -12.81 1.78
C GLU A 83 7.04 -11.92 2.48
N LEU A 84 6.92 -10.61 2.32
CA LEU A 84 7.92 -9.65 2.81
C LEU A 84 7.66 -9.14 4.21
N HIS A 85 6.40 -9.22 4.65
CA HIS A 85 5.98 -8.60 5.91
C HIS A 85 6.27 -9.50 7.11
N SER A 86 6.71 -8.89 8.21
CA SER A 86 6.99 -9.61 9.46
C SER A 86 5.73 -10.00 10.22
N TYR A 87 4.61 -9.28 10.00
CA TYR A 87 3.36 -9.62 10.66
C TYR A 87 2.71 -10.83 10.01
N SER A 88 2.09 -11.68 10.81
CA SER A 88 1.31 -12.81 10.29
C SER A 88 0.01 -12.33 9.65
N VAL A 89 -0.54 -11.21 10.12
CA VAL A 89 -1.75 -10.61 9.58
C VAL A 89 -1.48 -9.12 9.29
N PRO A 90 -0.82 -8.81 8.16
CA PRO A 90 -0.55 -7.41 7.82
C PRO A 90 -1.82 -6.70 7.36
N GLU A 91 -1.89 -5.40 7.61
CA GLU A 91 -2.94 -4.58 7.04
C GLU A 91 -2.78 -4.55 5.52
N PHE A 92 -3.87 -4.76 4.81
CA PHE A 92 -3.91 -4.64 3.35
C PHE A 92 -5.31 -4.15 2.99
N ILE A 93 -5.43 -2.84 2.83
CA ILE A 93 -6.72 -2.21 2.54
C ILE A 93 -6.62 -1.52 1.20
N VAL A 94 -7.56 -1.79 0.31
CA VAL A 94 -7.58 -1.21 -1.03
C VAL A 94 -8.62 -0.10 -1.09
N LEU A 95 -8.18 1.10 -1.47
CA LEU A 95 -9.06 2.23 -1.69
C LEU A 95 -9.15 2.48 -3.19
N PRO A 96 -10.36 2.52 -3.77
CA PRO A 96 -10.49 2.78 -5.20
C PRO A 96 -10.29 4.27 -5.50
N VAL A 97 -9.65 4.56 -6.64
CA VAL A 97 -9.52 5.93 -7.13
C VAL A 97 -10.56 6.12 -8.22
N ILE A 98 -11.56 6.94 -7.97
CA ILE A 98 -12.64 7.19 -8.92
C ILE A 98 -12.42 8.47 -9.73
N LEU A 99 -11.59 9.38 -9.23
CA LEU A 99 -11.19 10.59 -9.93
C LEU A 99 -9.72 10.85 -9.66
N GLY A 100 -9.01 11.35 -10.66
CA GLY A 100 -7.61 11.70 -10.54
C GLY A 100 -7.16 12.49 -11.73
N GLY A 101 -6.02 13.18 -11.62
CA GLY A 101 -5.44 13.90 -12.74
C GLY A 101 -5.11 12.95 -13.87
N GLN A 102 -5.52 13.30 -15.09
CA GLN A 102 -5.39 12.42 -16.25
C GLN A 102 -3.96 11.95 -16.48
N SER A 103 -3.01 12.86 -16.46
CA SER A 103 -1.61 12.53 -16.71
C SER A 103 -1.02 11.65 -15.62
N TYR A 104 -1.38 11.92 -14.38
CA TYR A 104 -0.89 11.11 -13.26
C TYR A 104 -1.47 9.70 -13.27
N MET A 105 -2.76 9.58 -13.54
CA MET A 105 -3.41 8.27 -13.65
C MET A 105 -2.77 7.45 -14.77
N GLN A 106 -2.48 8.08 -15.90
CA GLN A 106 -1.80 7.41 -17.00
C GLN A 106 -0.39 6.98 -16.60
N TRP A 107 0.32 7.81 -15.85
CA TRP A 107 1.65 7.48 -15.34
C TRP A 107 1.63 6.24 -14.44
N ILE A 108 0.63 6.15 -13.54
CA ILE A 108 0.48 4.96 -12.69
C ILE A 108 0.31 3.72 -13.56
N LYS A 109 -0.60 3.78 -14.52
CA LYS A 109 -0.89 2.66 -15.41
C LYS A 109 0.34 2.22 -16.18
N ASP A 110 1.05 3.17 -16.77
CA ASP A 110 2.25 2.87 -17.56
C ASP A 110 3.37 2.29 -16.70
N SER A 111 3.52 2.78 -15.48
CA SER A 111 4.58 2.34 -14.58
C SER A 111 4.46 0.85 -14.22
N VAL A 112 3.25 0.34 -14.06
CA VAL A 112 3.04 -1.07 -13.68
C VAL A 112 2.82 -1.98 -14.88
N SER A 113 2.65 -1.42 -16.08
CA SER A 113 2.47 -2.23 -17.28
C SER A 113 3.80 -2.66 -17.92
N GLN A 114 4.91 -2.24 -17.33
CA GLN A 114 6.25 -2.53 -17.85
C GLN A 114 6.79 -3.89 -17.36
N GLY A 115 6.06 -4.59 -16.58
CA GLY A 115 6.47 -5.86 -15.98
C GLY A 115 6.74 -7.00 -16.95
#